data_6c8433052dcfa93120bf30ef8edf453a
#
_entry.id   6c8433052dcfa93120bf30ef8edf453a
#
_cell.length_a   1.000
_cell.length_b   1.000
_cell.length_c   1.000
_cell.angle_alpha   90.00
_cell.angle_beta   90.00
_cell.angle_gamma   90.00
#
_symmetry.space_group_name_H-M   'P 1'
#
loop_
_entity.id
_entity.type
_entity.pdbx_description
1 polymer ?
#
loop_
_entity_poly.entity_id
_entity_poly.type
_entity_poly.pdbx_seq_one_letter_code
_entity_poly.pdbx_strand_id
1 'polypeptide(L)'
;MQLHFQAMPSEPAPADAAAAGDGGALALGPLSIRLHETIEPLEARWRAMEACDNLSLHQSYDWCRAWARTQDTKLLIVEGVSGGRTQLILPLEIVRHGPVRVARLLATDFSNLNTGLYTRAFRALASPPRLRKALSQARGDFARHFDLLLLDKVPLEWRGDANPFGDLPAVLNQNAAFQLPLLGDFERTLAQINAKNRRKKFRNAERRLMELGGYEHIIAPAGNEALVLLETFFRQKSVRFQALGLPDVFRDERTRDFFRALVTTSVSDSEYPLQLHALRLTGAHAGHIAAIAGLSRKGDHVICQFGSLDESVAAGASPGEFLFHLAVRKLCEEGVALFDFGIGDQLYKRSWCTIETPQYDLLWATTPAGSLAATLHRVKAGAKRFIKRNPQIYAFLQRRRSGRQAARAGNDAD
;
A
#
# COMPACT_ATOMS: atom_id res chain seq x y z
N MET A 1 -12.11 1.02 26.26
CA MET A 1 -13.38 0.32 25.94
C MET A 1 -13.08 -0.55 24.75
N GLN A 2 -12.76 -1.82 24.99
CA GLN A 2 -12.45 -2.81 23.95
C GLN A 2 -13.77 -3.28 23.35
N LEU A 3 -13.98 -2.99 22.08
CA LEU A 3 -15.09 -3.58 21.32
C LEU A 3 -14.62 -4.92 20.76
N HIS A 4 -15.15 -5.98 21.31
CA HIS A 4 -15.05 -7.32 20.75
C HIS A 4 -15.93 -7.40 19.50
N PHE A 5 -15.34 -7.71 18.36
CA PHE A 5 -16.06 -8.04 17.13
C PHE A 5 -16.63 -9.45 17.27
N GLN A 6 -17.95 -9.57 17.45
CA GLN A 6 -18.67 -10.80 17.18
C GLN A 6 -18.88 -10.91 15.67
N ALA A 7 -18.31 -11.95 15.06
CA ALA A 7 -18.58 -12.29 13.68
C ALA A 7 -20.07 -12.65 13.52
N MET A 8 -20.76 -11.96 12.65
CA MET A 8 -22.11 -12.38 12.21
C MET A 8 -21.96 -13.60 11.29
N PRO A 9 -22.82 -14.62 11.45
CA PRO A 9 -22.79 -15.77 10.57
C PRO A 9 -23.26 -15.39 9.17
N SER A 10 -22.42 -15.67 8.18
CA SER A 10 -22.77 -15.60 6.76
C SER A 10 -23.68 -16.79 6.41
N GLU A 11 -24.84 -16.53 5.82
CA GLU A 11 -25.66 -17.56 5.17
C GLU A 11 -24.88 -18.27 4.06
N PRO A 12 -25.05 -19.59 3.89
CA PRO A 12 -24.35 -20.33 2.85
C PRO A 12 -24.96 -20.04 1.47
N ALA A 13 -24.11 -19.63 0.53
CA ALA A 13 -24.45 -19.63 -0.90
C ALA A 13 -24.57 -21.06 -1.44
N PRO A 14 -25.42 -21.30 -2.46
CA PRO A 14 -25.72 -22.63 -2.94
C PRO A 14 -24.51 -23.36 -3.53
N ALA A 15 -24.38 -24.61 -3.16
CA ALA A 15 -23.43 -25.55 -3.73
C ALA A 15 -23.83 -25.85 -5.17
N ASP A 16 -22.90 -25.67 -6.11
CA ASP A 16 -22.70 -26.57 -7.24
C ASP A 16 -21.45 -26.19 -8.02
N ALA A 17 -20.42 -26.99 -7.86
CA ALA A 17 -19.51 -27.44 -8.91
C ALA A 17 -18.49 -28.42 -8.31
N ALA A 18 -18.62 -29.65 -8.69
CA ALA A 18 -17.79 -30.76 -8.30
C ALA A 18 -16.31 -30.52 -8.63
N ALA A 19 -15.46 -30.60 -7.61
CA ALA A 19 -14.06 -30.94 -7.78
C ALA A 19 -13.73 -32.08 -6.80
N ALA A 20 -13.33 -33.17 -7.39
CA ALA A 20 -13.04 -34.45 -6.81
C ALA A 20 -12.21 -34.43 -5.53
N GLY A 21 -12.52 -35.37 -4.65
CA GLY A 21 -12.00 -35.50 -3.30
C GLY A 21 -10.51 -35.67 -3.20
N ASP A 22 -10.03 -35.23 -2.08
CA ASP A 22 -9.13 -36.00 -1.24
C ASP A 22 -9.24 -35.46 0.20
N GLY A 23 -10.01 -36.14 1.03
CA GLY A 23 -10.22 -35.86 2.45
C GLY A 23 -9.07 -36.40 3.30
N GLY A 24 -7.82 -36.19 2.90
CA GLY A 24 -6.64 -36.37 3.73
C GLY A 24 -6.26 -35.04 4.37
N ALA A 25 -6.19 -34.98 5.68
CA ALA A 25 -5.61 -33.85 6.41
C ALA A 25 -4.20 -33.58 5.80
N LEU A 26 -4.09 -32.57 4.97
CA LEU A 26 -2.85 -32.15 4.31
C LEU A 26 -1.89 -31.61 5.38
N ALA A 27 -1.16 -32.53 6.05
CA ALA A 27 -0.01 -32.10 6.83
C ALA A 27 1.02 -31.52 5.84
N LEU A 28 1.30 -30.21 5.95
CA LEU A 28 2.44 -29.63 5.23
C LEU A 28 3.70 -30.39 5.61
N GLY A 29 4.34 -31.00 4.62
CA GLY A 29 5.66 -31.58 4.76
C GLY A 29 6.73 -30.52 5.11
N PRO A 30 8.01 -30.89 5.16
CA PRO A 30 9.08 -29.92 5.37
C PRO A 30 9.03 -28.81 4.32
N LEU A 31 9.23 -27.57 4.77
CA LEU A 31 9.32 -26.42 3.87
C LEU A 31 10.78 -26.30 3.37
N SER A 32 10.98 -26.40 2.07
CA SER A 32 12.25 -26.12 1.41
C SER A 32 12.22 -24.73 0.78
N ILE A 33 13.35 -24.03 0.82
CA ILE A 33 13.51 -22.69 0.24
C ILE A 33 14.25 -22.81 -1.09
N ARG A 34 13.74 -22.14 -2.11
CA ARG A 34 14.39 -21.93 -3.41
C ARG A 34 14.57 -20.44 -3.64
N LEU A 35 15.69 -20.07 -4.26
CA LEU A 35 16.02 -18.68 -4.56
C LEU A 35 16.06 -18.50 -6.08
N HIS A 36 15.41 -17.43 -6.55
CA HIS A 36 15.36 -17.06 -7.96
C HIS A 36 15.82 -15.61 -8.12
N GLU A 37 16.53 -15.28 -9.18
CA GLU A 37 17.00 -13.93 -9.49
C GLU A 37 16.10 -13.20 -10.50
N THR A 38 15.07 -13.87 -11.02
CA THR A 38 14.07 -13.33 -11.95
C THR A 38 12.67 -13.77 -11.52
N ILE A 39 11.63 -13.06 -11.99
CA ILE A 39 10.24 -13.35 -11.62
C ILE A 39 9.51 -14.21 -12.64
N GLU A 40 9.93 -14.18 -13.91
CA GLU A 40 9.23 -14.79 -15.03
C GLU A 40 9.00 -16.30 -14.86
N PRO A 41 9.98 -17.11 -14.39
CA PRO A 41 9.76 -18.55 -14.20
C PRO A 41 8.70 -18.91 -13.16
N LEU A 42 8.30 -17.93 -12.33
CA LEU A 42 7.32 -18.11 -11.27
C LEU A 42 5.92 -17.60 -11.65
N GLU A 43 5.73 -16.96 -12.80
CA GLU A 43 4.50 -16.27 -13.16
C GLU A 43 3.24 -17.12 -12.97
N ALA A 44 3.20 -18.32 -13.56
CA ALA A 44 2.01 -19.17 -13.49
C ALA A 44 1.66 -19.56 -12.03
N ARG A 45 2.67 -19.89 -11.23
CA ARG A 45 2.50 -20.24 -9.80
C ARG A 45 2.13 -19.03 -8.97
N TRP A 46 2.71 -17.87 -9.26
CA TRP A 46 2.43 -16.62 -8.59
C TRP A 46 0.98 -16.20 -8.81
N ARG A 47 0.53 -16.17 -10.08
CA ARG A 47 -0.86 -15.83 -10.42
C ARG A 47 -1.87 -16.80 -9.82
N ALA A 48 -1.56 -18.11 -9.77
CA ALA A 48 -2.41 -19.08 -9.09
C ALA A 48 -2.54 -18.80 -7.57
N MET A 49 -1.49 -18.27 -6.92
CA MET A 49 -1.52 -17.89 -5.51
C MET A 49 -2.26 -16.56 -5.27
N GLU A 50 -2.33 -15.68 -6.27
CA GLU A 50 -3.04 -14.40 -6.19
C GLU A 50 -4.56 -14.55 -6.08
N ALA A 51 -5.11 -15.69 -6.42
CA ALA A 51 -6.55 -16.00 -6.24
C ALA A 51 -6.97 -16.02 -4.76
N CYS A 52 -6.02 -15.88 -3.81
CA CYS A 52 -6.30 -15.79 -2.40
C CYS A 52 -6.73 -14.37 -2.01
N ASP A 53 -7.91 -14.22 -1.40
CA ASP A 53 -8.55 -12.93 -1.09
C ASP A 53 -7.83 -12.07 -0.04
N ASN A 54 -6.92 -12.66 0.73
CA ASN A 54 -6.24 -11.99 1.84
C ASN A 54 -4.84 -11.47 1.49
N LEU A 55 -4.59 -11.19 0.22
CA LEU A 55 -3.32 -10.66 -0.25
C LEU A 55 -3.41 -9.16 -0.53
N SER A 56 -2.31 -8.46 -0.25
CA SER A 56 -2.14 -7.10 -0.72
C SER A 56 -1.80 -7.11 -2.21
N LEU A 57 -2.37 -6.16 -2.95
CA LEU A 57 -2.00 -5.90 -4.34
C LEU A 57 -0.48 -5.70 -4.53
N HIS A 58 0.21 -5.13 -3.53
CA HIS A 58 1.64 -4.85 -3.61
C HIS A 58 2.53 -6.09 -3.74
N GLN A 59 1.98 -7.29 -3.51
CA GLN A 59 2.63 -8.55 -3.80
C GLN A 59 2.06 -9.26 -5.04
N SER A 60 1.20 -8.60 -5.83
CA SER A 60 0.73 -9.15 -7.11
C SER A 60 1.87 -9.23 -8.13
N TYR A 61 1.76 -10.17 -9.07
CA TYR A 61 2.76 -10.36 -10.11
C TYR A 61 2.94 -9.10 -10.96
N ASP A 62 1.84 -8.46 -11.36
CA ASP A 62 1.91 -7.27 -12.23
C ASP A 62 2.53 -6.05 -11.54
N TRP A 63 2.25 -5.84 -10.25
CA TRP A 63 2.92 -4.82 -9.45
C TRP A 63 4.42 -5.06 -9.36
N CYS A 64 4.81 -6.29 -9.00
CA CYS A 64 6.21 -6.67 -8.86
C CYS A 64 6.94 -6.68 -10.20
N ARG A 65 6.28 -7.10 -11.30
CA ARG A 65 6.83 -7.07 -12.65
C ARG A 65 7.08 -5.65 -13.14
N ALA A 66 6.13 -4.74 -12.90
CA ALA A 66 6.30 -3.34 -13.27
C ALA A 66 7.54 -2.74 -12.58
N TRP A 67 7.73 -3.03 -11.28
CA TRP A 67 8.92 -2.60 -10.55
C TRP A 67 10.20 -3.24 -11.11
N ALA A 68 10.22 -4.55 -11.25
CA ALA A 68 11.39 -5.29 -11.71
C ALA A 68 11.88 -4.85 -13.10
N ARG A 69 10.96 -4.42 -13.98
CA ARG A 69 11.28 -3.96 -15.34
C ARG A 69 11.75 -2.51 -15.42
N THR A 70 11.36 -1.69 -14.46
CA THR A 70 11.65 -0.24 -14.50
C THR A 70 12.79 0.16 -13.56
N GLN A 71 13.13 -0.68 -12.59
CA GLN A 71 14.19 -0.42 -11.64
C GLN A 71 15.45 -1.23 -11.97
N ASP A 72 16.61 -0.59 -11.79
CA ASP A 72 17.91 -1.28 -11.82
C ASP A 72 18.22 -1.79 -10.41
N THR A 73 17.55 -2.88 -10.03
CA THR A 73 17.68 -3.48 -8.69
C THR A 73 18.01 -4.95 -8.79
N LYS A 74 18.79 -5.43 -7.83
CA LYS A 74 19.08 -6.86 -7.73
C LYS A 74 17.89 -7.58 -7.12
N LEU A 75 17.25 -8.44 -7.90
CA LEU A 75 16.12 -9.25 -7.46
C LEU A 75 16.57 -10.46 -6.65
N LEU A 76 15.76 -10.87 -5.69
CA LEU A 76 15.85 -12.13 -4.97
C LEU A 76 14.44 -12.62 -4.63
N ILE A 77 13.91 -13.53 -5.42
CA ILE A 77 12.59 -14.09 -5.15
C ILE A 77 12.75 -15.37 -4.34
N VAL A 78 12.18 -15.38 -3.13
CA VAL A 78 12.21 -16.53 -2.22
C VAL A 78 10.94 -17.33 -2.43
N GLU A 79 11.10 -18.57 -2.92
CA GLU A 79 10.00 -19.53 -3.07
C GLU A 79 10.09 -20.59 -1.96
N GLY A 80 9.03 -20.71 -1.16
CA GLY A 80 8.89 -21.79 -0.18
C GLY A 80 8.06 -22.93 -0.76
N VAL A 81 8.63 -24.14 -0.80
CA VAL A 81 8.00 -25.32 -1.40
C VAL A 81 7.79 -26.39 -0.35
N SER A 82 6.59 -26.98 -0.30
CA SER A 82 6.25 -28.13 0.54
C SER A 82 5.41 -29.12 -0.26
N GLY A 83 5.74 -30.42 -0.19
CA GLY A 83 5.05 -31.45 -0.95
C GLY A 83 5.08 -31.22 -2.46
N GLY A 84 6.16 -30.62 -2.99
CA GLY A 84 6.29 -30.30 -4.41
C GLY A 84 5.48 -29.07 -4.89
N ARG A 85 4.73 -28.41 -4.00
CA ARG A 85 3.88 -27.26 -4.32
C ARG A 85 4.43 -25.99 -3.68
N THR A 86 4.37 -24.87 -4.42
CA THR A 86 4.70 -23.54 -3.90
C THR A 86 3.69 -23.12 -2.83
N GLN A 87 4.18 -22.77 -1.66
CA GLN A 87 3.39 -22.38 -0.50
C GLN A 87 3.51 -20.91 -0.15
N LEU A 88 4.67 -20.31 -0.44
CA LEU A 88 4.93 -18.87 -0.25
C LEU A 88 5.84 -18.35 -1.35
N ILE A 89 5.67 -17.08 -1.67
CA ILE A 89 6.60 -16.30 -2.51
C ILE A 89 6.85 -14.97 -1.79
N LEU A 90 8.13 -14.63 -1.59
CA LEU A 90 8.57 -13.31 -1.15
C LEU A 90 9.35 -12.65 -2.28
N PRO A 91 8.76 -11.62 -2.92
CA PRO A 91 9.44 -10.85 -3.96
C PRO A 91 10.33 -9.79 -3.33
N LEU A 92 11.63 -10.04 -3.29
CA LEU A 92 12.58 -9.16 -2.64
C LEU A 92 13.50 -8.47 -3.66
N GLU A 93 13.97 -7.29 -3.28
CA GLU A 93 15.12 -6.60 -3.87
C GLU A 93 16.23 -6.44 -2.84
N ILE A 94 17.47 -6.39 -3.30
CA ILE A 94 18.64 -6.21 -2.45
C ILE A 94 19.14 -4.77 -2.61
N VAL A 95 18.98 -3.97 -1.56
CA VAL A 95 19.52 -2.61 -1.50
C VAL A 95 20.73 -2.53 -0.58
N ARG A 96 21.65 -1.60 -0.86
CA ARG A 96 22.84 -1.39 -0.04
C ARG A 96 22.67 -0.15 0.84
N HIS A 97 22.91 -0.30 2.13
CA HIS A 97 23.04 0.78 3.10
C HIS A 97 24.49 0.78 3.66
N GLY A 98 25.37 1.50 2.99
CA GLY A 98 26.81 1.39 3.22
C GLY A 98 27.31 -0.03 2.94
N PRO A 99 27.97 -0.72 3.88
CA PRO A 99 28.45 -2.08 3.68
C PRO A 99 27.36 -3.15 3.83
N VAL A 100 26.17 -2.80 4.38
CA VAL A 100 25.12 -3.77 4.70
C VAL A 100 24.19 -3.95 3.50
N ARG A 101 23.93 -5.21 3.14
CA ARG A 101 22.94 -5.61 2.14
C ARG A 101 21.62 -5.89 2.84
N VAL A 102 20.57 -5.18 2.43
CA VAL A 102 19.22 -5.33 3.00
C VAL A 102 18.31 -5.89 1.93
N ALA A 103 17.69 -7.04 2.22
CA ALA A 103 16.59 -7.59 1.43
C ALA A 103 15.27 -6.98 1.91
N ARG A 104 14.50 -6.41 0.98
CA ARG A 104 13.18 -5.81 1.26
C ARG A 104 12.19 -6.17 0.16
N LEU A 105 10.90 -6.04 0.42
CA LEU A 105 9.88 -6.28 -0.60
C LEU A 105 10.02 -5.32 -1.78
N LEU A 106 9.73 -5.80 -2.99
CA LEU A 106 9.75 -4.98 -4.21
C LEU A 106 8.80 -3.78 -4.06
N ALA A 107 9.23 -2.63 -4.57
CA ALA A 107 8.45 -1.40 -4.56
C ALA A 107 7.94 -0.97 -3.17
N THR A 108 8.59 -1.40 -2.09
CA THR A 108 8.10 -1.11 -0.73
C THR A 108 8.05 0.38 -0.41
N ASP A 109 8.84 1.22 -1.09
CA ASP A 109 8.78 2.68 -0.92
C ASP A 109 7.40 3.26 -1.32
N PHE A 110 6.68 2.58 -2.22
CA PHE A 110 5.35 2.95 -2.72
C PHE A 110 4.23 2.01 -2.24
N SER A 111 4.55 0.99 -1.45
CA SER A 111 3.54 0.11 -0.85
C SER A 111 2.94 0.73 0.41
N ASN A 112 1.63 0.57 0.58
CA ASN A 112 0.90 0.99 1.78
C ASN A 112 0.64 -0.16 2.75
N LEU A 113 0.64 -1.39 2.25
CA LEU A 113 0.32 -2.60 2.99
C LEU A 113 1.08 -3.79 2.40
N ASN A 114 1.84 -4.50 3.19
CA ASN A 114 2.59 -5.68 2.77
C ASN A 114 2.12 -6.91 3.55
N THR A 115 1.34 -7.79 2.92
CA THR A 115 0.83 -9.02 3.56
C THR A 115 1.73 -10.23 3.32
N GLY A 116 2.55 -10.22 2.28
CA GLY A 116 3.22 -11.40 1.72
C GLY A 116 2.29 -12.18 0.79
N LEU A 117 2.82 -13.19 0.10
CA LEU A 117 2.08 -14.06 -0.81
C LEU A 117 2.16 -15.51 -0.31
N TYR A 118 1.03 -16.04 0.16
CA TYR A 118 0.92 -17.36 0.80
C TYR A 118 -0.31 -18.11 0.34
N THR A 119 -0.23 -19.44 0.27
CA THR A 119 -1.44 -20.27 0.11
C THR A 119 -2.28 -20.27 1.40
N ARG A 120 -3.59 -20.53 1.27
CA ARG A 120 -4.48 -20.72 2.44
C ARG A 120 -3.98 -21.87 3.34
N ALA A 121 -3.54 -22.97 2.72
CA ALA A 121 -3.00 -24.11 3.45
C ALA A 121 -1.76 -23.72 4.28
N PHE A 122 -0.86 -22.91 3.71
CA PHE A 122 0.31 -22.42 4.42
C PHE A 122 -0.07 -21.54 5.61
N ARG A 123 -1.03 -20.60 5.45
CA ARG A 123 -1.51 -19.75 6.55
C ARG A 123 -2.10 -20.56 7.68
N ALA A 124 -2.96 -21.54 7.36
CA ALA A 124 -3.61 -22.37 8.36
C ALA A 124 -2.65 -23.32 9.10
N LEU A 125 -1.60 -23.80 8.43
CA LEU A 125 -0.73 -24.86 8.91
C LEU A 125 0.71 -24.39 9.22
N ALA A 126 1.08 -23.19 8.78
CA ALA A 126 2.37 -22.59 9.08
C ALA A 126 2.41 -22.20 10.54
N SER A 127 2.90 -23.12 11.35
CA SER A 127 3.29 -22.72 12.69
C SER A 127 4.57 -21.86 12.60
N PRO A 128 4.67 -20.77 13.39
CA PRO A 128 5.88 -19.96 13.49
C PRO A 128 7.18 -20.76 13.64
N PRO A 129 7.21 -21.89 14.41
CA PRO A 129 8.39 -22.74 14.51
C PRO A 129 8.84 -23.37 13.17
N ARG A 130 7.90 -23.74 12.29
CA ARG A 130 8.25 -24.34 10.98
C ARG A 130 8.94 -23.34 10.05
N LEU A 131 8.39 -22.12 9.95
CA LEU A 131 8.99 -21.08 9.17
C LEU A 131 10.36 -20.68 9.71
N ARG A 132 10.50 -20.51 11.02
CA ARG A 132 11.78 -20.26 11.68
C ARG A 132 12.81 -21.34 11.38
N LYS A 133 12.40 -22.61 11.44
CA LYS A 133 13.28 -23.74 11.10
C LYS A 133 13.76 -23.66 9.65
N ALA A 134 12.85 -23.46 8.69
CA ALA A 134 13.19 -23.32 7.28
C ALA A 134 14.14 -22.14 7.02
N LEU A 135 13.85 -20.97 7.59
CA LEU A 135 14.73 -19.80 7.50
C LEU A 135 16.12 -20.08 8.12
N SER A 136 16.16 -20.75 9.28
CA SER A 136 17.43 -21.09 9.94
C SER A 136 18.26 -22.09 9.13
N GLN A 137 17.63 -23.06 8.48
CA GLN A 137 18.31 -24.03 7.60
C GLN A 137 18.85 -23.33 6.35
N ALA A 138 18.12 -22.39 5.76
CA ALA A 138 18.52 -21.63 4.59
C ALA A 138 19.43 -20.43 4.92
N ARG A 139 19.76 -20.18 6.20
CA ARG A 139 20.49 -18.97 6.63
C ARG A 139 21.81 -18.77 5.91
N GLY A 140 22.58 -19.86 5.69
CA GLY A 140 23.85 -19.81 4.99
C GLY A 140 23.71 -19.37 3.53
N ASP A 141 22.64 -19.83 2.87
CA ASP A 141 22.35 -19.44 1.49
C ASP A 141 21.91 -17.98 1.43
N PHE A 142 21.03 -17.56 2.32
CA PHE A 142 20.60 -16.16 2.41
C PHE A 142 21.76 -15.21 2.71
N ALA A 143 22.70 -15.58 3.57
CA ALA A 143 23.85 -14.74 3.93
C ALA A 143 24.78 -14.43 2.73
N ARG A 144 24.73 -15.21 1.65
CA ARG A 144 25.44 -14.90 0.39
C ARG A 144 24.79 -13.72 -0.34
N HIS A 145 23.46 -13.53 -0.17
CA HIS A 145 22.69 -12.53 -0.88
C HIS A 145 22.47 -11.27 -0.06
N PHE A 146 22.13 -11.38 1.24
CA PHE A 146 21.83 -10.24 2.11
C PHE A 146 22.27 -10.48 3.57
N ASP A 147 22.42 -9.39 4.31
CA ASP A 147 22.77 -9.37 5.73
C ASP A 147 21.56 -9.24 6.65
N LEU A 148 20.52 -8.51 6.18
CA LEU A 148 19.28 -8.26 6.90
C LEU A 148 18.07 -8.41 5.97
N LEU A 149 17.09 -9.20 6.36
CA LEU A 149 15.73 -9.15 5.82
C LEU A 149 14.93 -8.11 6.60
N LEU A 150 14.35 -7.15 5.89
CA LEU A 150 13.47 -6.11 6.42
C LEU A 150 12.13 -6.18 5.65
N LEU A 151 11.12 -6.76 6.29
CA LEU A 151 9.76 -6.72 5.76
C LEU A 151 9.03 -5.58 6.48
N ASP A 152 8.88 -4.45 5.83
CA ASP A 152 8.26 -3.26 6.40
C ASP A 152 6.77 -3.15 6.05
N LYS A 153 6.02 -2.35 6.82
CA LYS A 153 4.59 -2.11 6.62
C LYS A 153 3.75 -3.39 6.61
N VAL A 154 4.10 -4.32 7.50
CA VAL A 154 3.42 -5.61 7.63
C VAL A 154 2.45 -5.56 8.80
N PRO A 155 1.14 -5.79 8.61
CA PRO A 155 0.22 -6.05 9.70
C PRO A 155 0.50 -7.46 10.27
N LEU A 156 0.47 -7.61 11.61
CA LEU A 156 0.62 -8.93 12.23
C LEU A 156 -0.64 -9.80 12.05
N GLU A 157 -1.76 -9.15 11.83
CA GLU A 157 -3.04 -9.75 11.48
C GLU A 157 -3.69 -8.95 10.37
N TRP A 158 -4.24 -9.65 9.37
CA TRP A 158 -4.93 -9.03 8.25
C TRP A 158 -6.19 -9.83 7.92
N ARG A 159 -7.37 -9.18 8.03
CA ARG A 159 -8.69 -9.78 7.77
C ARG A 159 -8.93 -11.09 8.55
N GLY A 160 -8.50 -11.13 9.81
CA GLY A 160 -8.64 -12.29 10.69
C GLY A 160 -7.56 -13.35 10.55
N ASP A 161 -6.65 -13.21 9.56
CA ASP A 161 -5.53 -14.14 9.39
C ASP A 161 -4.25 -13.58 10.01
N ALA A 162 -3.56 -14.39 10.84
CA ALA A 162 -2.24 -14.06 11.34
C ALA A 162 -1.19 -14.07 10.22
N ASN A 163 -0.24 -13.13 10.26
CA ASN A 163 0.88 -13.13 9.33
C ASN A 163 1.87 -14.25 9.70
N PRO A 164 2.22 -15.15 8.77
CA PRO A 164 3.16 -16.25 9.05
C PRO A 164 4.55 -15.82 9.54
N PHE A 165 4.97 -14.59 9.22
CA PHE A 165 6.24 -14.00 9.70
C PHE A 165 6.10 -13.22 11.01
N GLY A 166 4.89 -13.17 11.61
CA GLY A 166 4.61 -12.37 12.81
C GLY A 166 5.47 -12.66 14.04
N ASP A 167 6.10 -13.84 14.08
CA ASP A 167 7.05 -14.23 15.14
C ASP A 167 8.48 -13.71 14.94
N LEU A 168 8.79 -13.09 13.81
CA LEU A 168 10.06 -12.42 13.65
C LEU A 168 10.12 -11.19 14.55
N PRO A 169 11.33 -10.78 15.00
CA PRO A 169 11.48 -9.57 15.76
C PRO A 169 10.83 -8.38 15.06
N ALA A 170 9.77 -7.85 15.65
CA ALA A 170 8.93 -6.81 15.07
C ALA A 170 9.20 -5.45 15.73
N VAL A 171 9.15 -4.39 14.94
CA VAL A 171 9.19 -3.00 15.39
C VAL A 171 7.93 -2.30 14.92
N LEU A 172 7.16 -1.72 15.84
CA LEU A 172 5.97 -0.97 15.46
C LEU A 172 6.35 0.23 14.56
N ASN A 173 5.81 0.25 13.34
CA ASN A 173 6.00 1.37 12.42
C ASN A 173 5.34 2.64 12.97
N GLN A 174 5.89 3.80 12.65
CA GLN A 174 5.36 5.09 13.08
C GLN A 174 4.03 5.49 12.38
N ASN A 175 3.70 4.83 11.29
CA ASN A 175 2.53 5.08 10.47
C ASN A 175 1.63 3.85 10.48
N ALA A 176 0.39 4.03 10.93
CA ALA A 176 -0.67 3.04 10.75
C ALA A 176 -1.33 3.22 9.37
N ALA A 177 -2.03 2.20 8.90
CA ALA A 177 -2.95 2.30 7.79
C ALA A 177 -4.35 2.71 8.28
N PHE A 178 -5.07 3.48 7.47
CA PHE A 178 -6.39 4.02 7.80
C PHE A 178 -7.42 3.50 6.82
N GLN A 179 -8.47 2.83 7.32
CA GLN A 179 -9.40 2.08 6.50
C GLN A 179 -10.85 2.40 6.83
N LEU A 180 -11.69 2.34 5.79
CA LEU A 180 -13.14 2.48 5.88
C LEU A 180 -13.79 1.20 5.35
N PRO A 181 -14.47 0.40 6.18
CA PRO A 181 -15.32 -0.68 5.69
C PRO A 181 -16.46 -0.10 4.84
N LEU A 182 -16.67 -0.66 3.66
CA LEU A 182 -17.81 -0.34 2.81
C LEU A 182 -18.90 -1.38 3.05
N LEU A 183 -20.12 -0.91 3.46
CA LEU A 183 -21.19 -1.80 3.93
C LEU A 183 -22.19 -2.15 2.82
N GLY A 184 -21.74 -2.18 1.55
CA GLY A 184 -22.55 -2.48 0.37
C GLY A 184 -23.53 -1.38 -0.03
N ASP A 185 -23.74 -0.39 0.84
CA ASP A 185 -24.57 0.79 0.62
C ASP A 185 -23.84 2.03 1.12
N PHE A 186 -23.90 3.10 0.34
CA PHE A 186 -23.19 4.34 0.65
C PHE A 186 -23.70 5.04 1.92
N GLU A 187 -25.01 5.06 2.14
CA GLU A 187 -25.60 5.70 3.33
C GLU A 187 -25.27 4.94 4.61
N ARG A 188 -25.30 3.61 4.56
CA ARG A 188 -24.83 2.75 5.66
C ARG A 188 -23.35 2.94 5.92
N THR A 189 -22.54 3.09 4.88
CA THR A 189 -21.10 3.37 4.99
C THR A 189 -20.87 4.73 5.67
N LEU A 190 -21.60 5.78 5.27
CA LEU A 190 -21.52 7.09 5.91
C LEU A 190 -22.00 7.10 7.36
N ALA A 191 -22.94 6.21 7.73
CA ALA A 191 -23.45 6.12 9.09
C ALA A 191 -22.39 5.72 10.13
N GLN A 192 -21.29 5.08 9.70
CA GLN A 192 -20.17 4.72 10.57
C GLN A 192 -19.34 5.94 11.03
N ILE A 193 -19.48 7.05 10.32
CA ILE A 193 -18.75 8.31 10.55
C ILE A 193 -19.74 9.44 10.74
N ASN A 194 -19.28 10.69 10.88
CA ASN A 194 -20.18 11.81 11.03
C ASN A 194 -20.94 12.14 9.72
N ALA A 195 -21.95 11.32 9.40
CA ALA A 195 -22.72 11.38 8.15
C ALA A 195 -23.36 12.77 7.91
N LYS A 196 -23.94 13.41 8.95
CA LYS A 196 -24.56 14.73 8.83
C LYS A 196 -23.55 15.79 8.36
N ASN A 197 -22.38 15.81 8.97
CA ASN A 197 -21.32 16.74 8.60
C ASN A 197 -20.76 16.43 7.19
N ARG A 198 -20.60 15.15 6.85
CA ARG A 198 -20.15 14.71 5.51
C ARG A 198 -21.11 15.15 4.42
N ARG A 199 -22.41 14.89 4.58
CA ARG A 199 -23.42 15.31 3.61
C ARG A 199 -23.46 16.85 3.48
N LYS A 200 -23.31 17.60 4.58
CA LYS A 200 -23.24 19.07 4.54
C LYS A 200 -22.02 19.54 3.75
N LYS A 201 -20.83 18.99 4.06
CA LYS A 201 -19.58 19.33 3.35
C LYS A 201 -19.69 19.02 1.87
N PHE A 202 -20.22 17.85 1.52
CA PHE A 202 -20.38 17.42 0.14
C PHE A 202 -21.30 18.36 -0.63
N ARG A 203 -22.52 18.66 -0.13
CA ARG A 203 -23.45 19.59 -0.76
C ARG A 203 -22.87 20.99 -0.96
N ASN A 204 -22.11 21.47 0.03
CA ASN A 204 -21.42 22.77 -0.08
C ASN A 204 -20.33 22.74 -1.16
N ALA A 205 -19.56 21.67 -1.23
CA ALA A 205 -18.53 21.48 -2.25
C ALA A 205 -19.14 21.42 -3.65
N GLU A 206 -20.18 20.59 -3.81
CA GLU A 206 -20.92 20.42 -5.07
C GLU A 206 -21.49 21.75 -5.56
N ARG A 207 -22.18 22.50 -4.68
CA ARG A 207 -22.72 23.82 -5.04
C ARG A 207 -21.61 24.75 -5.56
N ARG A 208 -20.46 24.81 -4.87
CA ARG A 208 -19.33 25.66 -5.30
C ARG A 208 -18.74 25.23 -6.62
N LEU A 209 -18.66 23.92 -6.89
CA LEU A 209 -18.22 23.39 -8.17
C LEU A 209 -19.20 23.75 -9.30
N MET A 210 -20.51 23.69 -9.02
CA MET A 210 -21.54 24.11 -9.99
C MET A 210 -21.49 25.62 -10.26
N GLU A 211 -21.22 26.45 -9.25
CA GLU A 211 -20.98 27.91 -9.41
C GLU A 211 -19.76 28.23 -10.29
N LEU A 212 -18.75 27.34 -10.32
CA LEU A 212 -17.57 27.42 -11.19
C LEU A 212 -17.83 26.92 -12.63
N GLY A 213 -19.02 26.44 -12.94
CA GLY A 213 -19.38 25.93 -14.28
C GLY A 213 -19.56 24.42 -14.33
N GLY A 214 -19.46 23.71 -13.21
CA GLY A 214 -19.68 22.28 -13.09
C GLY A 214 -18.41 21.43 -13.02
N TYR A 215 -18.61 20.13 -12.97
CA TYR A 215 -17.52 19.15 -12.86
C TYR A 215 -17.88 17.80 -13.48
N GLU A 216 -16.86 17.02 -13.76
CA GLU A 216 -16.96 15.60 -14.16
C GLU A 216 -16.08 14.75 -13.24
N HIS A 217 -16.59 13.59 -12.83
CA HIS A 217 -15.80 12.55 -12.20
C HIS A 217 -15.28 11.60 -13.28
N ILE A 218 -14.00 11.70 -13.58
CA ILE A 218 -13.33 10.86 -14.56
C ILE A 218 -12.76 9.63 -13.86
N ILE A 219 -12.96 8.47 -14.47
CA ILE A 219 -12.28 7.23 -14.16
C ILE A 219 -11.56 6.83 -15.45
N ALA A 220 -10.26 7.08 -15.49
CA ALA A 220 -9.50 6.87 -16.70
C ALA A 220 -9.36 5.37 -17.03
N PRO A 221 -9.72 4.94 -18.24
CA PRO A 221 -9.37 3.61 -18.71
C PRO A 221 -7.85 3.47 -18.83
N ALA A 222 -7.35 2.23 -18.76
CA ALA A 222 -5.93 1.97 -18.99
C ALA A 222 -5.51 2.46 -20.37
N GLY A 223 -4.37 3.16 -20.45
CA GLY A 223 -3.84 3.68 -21.72
C GLY A 223 -3.59 5.19 -21.72
N ASN A 224 -3.79 5.85 -22.85
CA ASN A 224 -3.35 7.24 -23.06
C ASN A 224 -4.02 8.25 -22.11
N GLU A 225 -5.31 8.12 -21.83
CA GLU A 225 -5.99 9.04 -20.92
C GLU A 225 -5.42 8.95 -19.50
N ALA A 226 -5.17 7.74 -19.02
CA ALA A 226 -4.53 7.51 -17.72
C ALA A 226 -3.10 8.08 -17.71
N LEU A 227 -2.33 7.96 -18.79
CA LEU A 227 -0.99 8.55 -18.89
C LEU A 227 -1.04 10.09 -18.79
N VAL A 228 -1.96 10.75 -19.48
CA VAL A 228 -2.13 12.21 -19.41
C VAL A 228 -2.47 12.68 -18.00
N LEU A 229 -3.38 11.97 -17.32
CA LEU A 229 -3.72 12.26 -15.92
C LEU A 229 -2.55 11.99 -14.97
N LEU A 230 -1.77 10.94 -15.20
CA LEU A 230 -0.59 10.62 -14.42
C LEU A 230 0.48 11.71 -14.52
N GLU A 231 0.75 12.24 -15.72
CA GLU A 231 1.68 13.36 -15.89
C GLU A 231 1.17 14.63 -15.18
N THR A 232 -0.15 14.87 -15.22
CA THR A 232 -0.77 15.95 -14.46
C THR A 232 -0.59 15.77 -12.95
N PHE A 233 -0.76 14.53 -12.45
CA PHE A 233 -0.48 14.19 -11.07
C PHE A 233 0.99 14.50 -10.69
N PHE A 234 1.97 14.07 -11.48
CA PHE A 234 3.38 14.33 -11.19
C PHE A 234 3.68 15.84 -11.12
N ARG A 235 3.14 16.61 -12.05
CA ARG A 235 3.28 18.09 -12.05
C ARG A 235 2.67 18.70 -10.78
N GLN A 236 1.43 18.36 -10.42
CA GLN A 236 0.77 18.87 -9.21
C GLN A 236 1.54 18.50 -7.94
N LYS A 237 2.09 17.27 -7.87
CA LYS A 237 2.93 16.83 -6.75
C LYS A 237 4.23 17.59 -6.66
N SER A 238 4.92 17.79 -7.77
CA SER A 238 6.18 18.53 -7.81
C SER A 238 5.99 19.96 -7.30
N VAL A 239 4.97 20.67 -7.79
CA VAL A 239 4.62 22.03 -7.30
C VAL A 239 4.37 22.02 -5.80
N ARG A 240 3.59 21.06 -5.29
CA ARG A 240 3.28 20.97 -3.87
C ARG A 240 4.51 20.63 -3.01
N PHE A 241 5.35 19.68 -3.43
CA PHE A 241 6.57 19.33 -2.72
C PHE A 241 7.54 20.52 -2.68
N GLN A 242 7.68 21.24 -3.77
CA GLN A 242 8.49 22.48 -3.83
C GLN A 242 7.95 23.53 -2.85
N ALA A 243 6.64 23.80 -2.85
CA ALA A 243 6.02 24.77 -1.94
C ALA A 243 6.19 24.39 -0.46
N LEU A 244 6.27 23.09 -0.15
CA LEU A 244 6.48 22.58 1.22
C LEU A 244 7.96 22.39 1.58
N GLY A 245 8.89 22.61 0.64
CA GLY A 245 10.33 22.35 0.83
C GLY A 245 10.63 20.86 1.06
N LEU A 246 9.83 19.95 0.51
CA LEU A 246 9.98 18.51 0.63
C LEU A 246 10.62 17.91 -0.61
N PRO A 247 11.41 16.82 -0.47
CA PRO A 247 11.90 16.09 -1.63
C PRO A 247 10.73 15.55 -2.46
N ASP A 248 10.80 15.71 -3.77
CA ASP A 248 9.83 15.11 -4.70
C ASP A 248 10.19 13.64 -4.91
N VAL A 249 9.41 12.75 -4.32
CA VAL A 249 9.59 11.30 -4.40
C VAL A 249 9.25 10.73 -5.80
N PHE A 250 8.61 11.51 -6.65
CA PHE A 250 8.28 11.17 -8.04
C PHE A 250 9.22 11.84 -9.06
N ARG A 251 10.34 12.41 -8.60
CA ARG A 251 11.29 13.11 -9.49
C ARG A 251 12.08 12.15 -10.38
N ASP A 252 12.40 10.98 -9.86
CA ASP A 252 13.17 9.97 -10.58
C ASP A 252 12.35 9.37 -11.73
N GLU A 253 12.93 9.31 -12.93
CA GLU A 253 12.23 8.85 -14.13
C GLU A 253 11.87 7.37 -14.05
N ARG A 254 12.72 6.53 -13.48
CA ARG A 254 12.41 5.10 -13.24
C ARG A 254 11.19 4.93 -12.35
N THR A 255 11.04 5.80 -11.34
CA THR A 255 9.83 5.82 -10.50
C THR A 255 8.59 6.20 -11.33
N ARG A 256 8.69 7.17 -12.21
CA ARG A 256 7.60 7.54 -13.10
C ARG A 256 7.25 6.42 -14.08
N ASP A 257 8.26 5.76 -14.65
CA ASP A 257 8.07 4.61 -15.53
C ASP A 257 7.37 3.45 -14.84
N PHE A 258 7.66 3.21 -13.57
CA PHE A 258 6.92 2.25 -12.76
C PHE A 258 5.42 2.57 -12.72
N PHE A 259 5.05 3.81 -12.42
CA PHE A 259 3.63 4.20 -12.39
C PHE A 259 3.00 4.24 -13.78
N ARG A 260 3.74 4.61 -14.84
CA ARG A 260 3.28 4.51 -16.24
C ARG A 260 2.98 3.06 -16.62
N ALA A 261 3.85 2.13 -16.23
CA ALA A 261 3.61 0.70 -16.45
C ALA A 261 2.35 0.21 -15.74
N LEU A 262 2.09 0.67 -14.50
CA LEU A 262 0.89 0.28 -13.74
C LEU A 262 -0.41 0.80 -14.36
N VAL A 263 -0.48 2.06 -14.79
CA VAL A 263 -1.71 2.65 -15.38
C VAL A 263 -2.00 2.15 -16.78
N THR A 264 -1.03 1.53 -17.46
CA THR A 264 -1.22 0.90 -18.78
C THR A 264 -1.55 -0.58 -18.68
N THR A 265 -1.42 -1.18 -17.50
CA THR A 265 -1.77 -2.58 -17.27
C THR A 265 -3.26 -2.67 -16.94
N SER A 266 -4.05 -3.24 -17.86
CA SER A 266 -5.44 -3.59 -17.62
C SER A 266 -5.53 -5.06 -17.23
N VAL A 267 -6.15 -5.35 -16.08
CA VAL A 267 -6.33 -6.73 -15.63
C VAL A 267 -7.81 -7.13 -15.73
N SER A 268 -8.68 -6.44 -15.02
CA SER A 268 -10.14 -6.60 -15.06
C SER A 268 -10.82 -5.43 -14.34
N ASP A 269 -12.15 -5.35 -14.42
CA ASP A 269 -12.92 -4.32 -13.70
C ASP A 269 -12.82 -4.48 -12.16
N SER A 270 -12.55 -5.70 -11.68
CA SER A 270 -12.43 -6.00 -10.24
C SER A 270 -10.98 -6.08 -9.75
N GLU A 271 -9.99 -6.05 -10.64
CA GLU A 271 -8.56 -6.09 -10.28
C GLU A 271 -7.76 -5.19 -11.23
N TYR A 272 -7.15 -4.17 -10.68
CA TYR A 272 -6.27 -3.26 -11.41
C TYR A 272 -5.10 -2.81 -10.53
N PRO A 273 -3.87 -2.81 -11.06
CA PRO A 273 -2.71 -2.36 -10.31
C PRO A 273 -2.73 -0.85 -10.05
N LEU A 274 -3.28 -0.05 -10.97
CA LEU A 274 -3.48 1.38 -10.76
C LEU A 274 -4.52 1.93 -11.74
N GLN A 275 -5.56 2.57 -11.20
CA GLN A 275 -6.57 3.32 -11.94
C GLN A 275 -6.63 4.75 -11.42
N LEU A 276 -6.73 5.72 -12.31
CA LEU A 276 -6.79 7.14 -11.94
C LEU A 276 -8.22 7.64 -11.93
N HIS A 277 -8.62 8.19 -10.80
CA HIS A 277 -9.84 8.97 -10.65
C HIS A 277 -9.48 10.45 -10.62
N ALA A 278 -10.21 11.28 -11.35
CA ALA A 278 -9.99 12.72 -11.38
C ALA A 278 -11.28 13.52 -11.28
N LEU A 279 -11.16 14.71 -10.71
CA LEU A 279 -12.18 15.74 -10.73
C LEU A 279 -11.78 16.80 -11.76
N ARG A 280 -12.45 16.78 -12.93
CA ARG A 280 -12.26 17.74 -14.03
C ARG A 280 -13.33 18.81 -13.96
N LEU A 281 -12.96 20.08 -14.00
CA LEU A 281 -13.91 21.18 -14.08
C LEU A 281 -14.45 21.33 -15.51
N THR A 282 -15.67 21.85 -15.59
CA THR A 282 -16.39 22.19 -16.83
C THR A 282 -16.67 23.70 -16.93
N GLY A 283 -17.43 24.14 -17.95
CA GLY A 283 -17.80 25.55 -18.12
C GLY A 283 -16.59 26.47 -18.31
N ALA A 284 -16.52 27.55 -17.55
CA ALA A 284 -15.44 28.55 -17.67
C ALA A 284 -14.05 28.01 -17.37
N HIS A 285 -13.95 26.89 -16.65
CA HIS A 285 -12.69 26.24 -16.29
C HIS A 285 -12.55 24.85 -16.92
N ALA A 286 -13.21 24.64 -18.07
CA ALA A 286 -13.22 23.34 -18.75
C ALA A 286 -11.80 22.79 -18.97
N GLY A 287 -11.62 21.50 -18.61
CA GLY A 287 -10.35 20.79 -18.72
C GLY A 287 -9.41 20.92 -17.53
N HIS A 288 -9.66 21.83 -16.58
CA HIS A 288 -8.84 21.94 -15.37
C HIS A 288 -9.05 20.73 -14.45
N ILE A 289 -7.97 20.08 -14.06
CA ILE A 289 -7.97 18.93 -13.15
C ILE A 289 -7.74 19.42 -11.71
N ALA A 290 -8.81 19.49 -10.93
CA ALA A 290 -8.77 20.01 -9.56
C ALA A 290 -8.27 18.98 -8.53
N ALA A 291 -8.49 17.68 -8.78
CA ALA A 291 -8.00 16.60 -7.91
C ALA A 291 -7.75 15.32 -8.71
N ILE A 292 -6.76 14.54 -8.26
CA ILE A 292 -6.49 13.19 -8.77
C ILE A 292 -6.30 12.24 -7.58
N ALA A 293 -6.83 11.03 -7.69
CA ALA A 293 -6.56 9.91 -6.80
C ALA A 293 -6.15 8.68 -7.62
N GLY A 294 -5.02 8.07 -7.28
CA GLY A 294 -4.60 6.79 -7.83
C GLY A 294 -5.09 5.67 -6.92
N LEU A 295 -5.96 4.81 -7.44
CA LEU A 295 -6.56 3.70 -6.74
C LEU A 295 -6.04 2.38 -7.31
N SER A 296 -5.80 1.42 -6.42
CA SER A 296 -5.44 0.04 -6.79
C SER A 296 -6.46 -0.91 -6.19
N ARG A 297 -6.87 -1.95 -6.93
CA ARG A 297 -7.89 -2.90 -6.49
C ARG A 297 -7.39 -4.34 -6.56
N LYS A 298 -7.67 -5.10 -5.50
CA LYS A 298 -7.52 -6.55 -5.44
C LYS A 298 -8.79 -7.14 -4.83
N GLY A 299 -9.63 -7.75 -5.68
CA GLY A 299 -10.94 -8.28 -5.27
C GLY A 299 -11.85 -7.20 -4.67
N ASP A 300 -12.24 -7.37 -3.42
CA ASP A 300 -13.08 -6.45 -2.64
C ASP A 300 -12.33 -5.38 -1.84
N HIS A 301 -11.01 -5.26 -2.03
CA HIS A 301 -10.14 -4.30 -1.35
C HIS A 301 -9.58 -3.28 -2.34
N VAL A 302 -9.82 -2.00 -2.07
CA VAL A 302 -9.28 -0.86 -2.83
C VAL A 302 -8.34 -0.05 -1.94
N ILE A 303 -7.16 0.27 -2.47
CA ILE A 303 -6.14 1.08 -1.79
C ILE A 303 -5.94 2.38 -2.54
N CYS A 304 -5.99 3.52 -1.85
CA CYS A 304 -5.55 4.80 -2.37
C CYS A 304 -4.02 4.89 -2.27
N GLN A 305 -3.34 4.77 -3.40
CA GLN A 305 -1.88 4.81 -3.48
C GLN A 305 -1.35 6.24 -3.29
N PHE A 306 -2.03 7.18 -3.90
CA PHE A 306 -1.65 8.59 -3.86
C PHE A 306 -2.83 9.51 -4.23
N GLY A 307 -2.66 10.79 -3.97
CA GLY A 307 -3.57 11.83 -4.46
C GLY A 307 -2.85 13.16 -4.65
N SER A 308 -3.34 13.99 -5.55
CA SER A 308 -2.91 15.37 -5.75
C SER A 308 -4.08 16.33 -5.81
N LEU A 309 -3.80 17.60 -5.60
CA LEU A 309 -4.76 18.69 -5.61
C LEU A 309 -4.16 19.87 -6.37
N ASP A 310 -5.01 20.54 -7.13
CA ASP A 310 -4.77 21.89 -7.63
C ASP A 310 -5.88 22.79 -7.08
N GLU A 311 -5.52 23.63 -6.13
CA GLU A 311 -6.44 24.53 -5.44
C GLU A 311 -6.49 25.92 -6.06
N SER A 312 -5.82 26.15 -7.21
CA SER A 312 -5.73 27.46 -7.86
C SER A 312 -7.12 28.00 -8.28
N VAL A 313 -8.05 27.11 -8.62
CA VAL A 313 -9.41 27.47 -9.07
C VAL A 313 -10.46 27.09 -8.02
N ALA A 314 -10.40 25.89 -7.46
CA ALA A 314 -11.49 25.29 -6.67
C ALA A 314 -11.14 25.10 -5.19
N ALA A 315 -10.25 25.90 -4.58
CA ALA A 315 -9.84 25.77 -3.17
C ALA A 315 -11.03 25.71 -2.20
N GLY A 316 -12.03 26.56 -2.39
CA GLY A 316 -13.21 26.62 -1.55
C GLY A 316 -14.13 25.38 -1.64
N ALA A 317 -14.01 24.56 -2.66
CA ALA A 317 -14.80 23.35 -2.86
C ALA A 317 -14.15 22.08 -2.25
N SER A 318 -12.94 22.18 -1.68
CA SER A 318 -12.22 21.00 -1.14
C SER A 318 -12.19 19.81 -2.11
N PRO A 319 -11.64 19.97 -3.34
CA PRO A 319 -11.81 19.03 -4.45
C PRO A 319 -11.34 17.62 -4.13
N GLY A 320 -10.32 17.44 -3.29
CA GLY A 320 -9.84 16.13 -2.88
C GLY A 320 -10.81 15.36 -1.99
N GLU A 321 -11.43 16.02 -0.98
CA GLU A 321 -12.45 15.36 -0.16
C GLU A 321 -13.71 15.06 -0.99
N PHE A 322 -14.02 15.91 -1.96
CA PHE A 322 -15.14 15.72 -2.87
C PHE A 322 -14.89 14.50 -3.78
N LEU A 323 -13.68 14.38 -4.34
CA LEU A 323 -13.30 13.22 -5.16
C LEU A 323 -13.38 11.90 -4.37
N PHE A 324 -12.91 11.88 -3.11
CA PHE A 324 -13.06 10.69 -2.26
C PHE A 324 -14.52 10.34 -1.99
N HIS A 325 -15.39 11.32 -1.81
CA HIS A 325 -16.83 11.07 -1.64
C HIS A 325 -17.43 10.37 -2.89
N LEU A 326 -17.09 10.85 -4.08
CA LEU A 326 -17.54 10.24 -5.35
C LEU A 326 -16.97 8.83 -5.52
N ALA A 327 -15.67 8.65 -5.26
CA ALA A 327 -15.00 7.36 -5.37
C ALA A 327 -15.59 6.33 -4.40
N VAL A 328 -15.74 6.68 -3.11
CA VAL A 328 -16.31 5.78 -2.09
C VAL A 328 -17.75 5.38 -2.44
N ARG A 329 -18.59 6.33 -2.92
CA ARG A 329 -19.95 6.02 -3.35
C ARG A 329 -19.95 5.00 -4.48
N LYS A 330 -19.14 5.22 -5.52
CA LYS A 330 -19.02 4.29 -6.65
C LYS A 330 -18.52 2.91 -6.20
N LEU A 331 -17.52 2.85 -5.34
CA LEU A 331 -16.99 1.58 -4.84
C LEU A 331 -17.98 0.79 -3.97
N CYS A 332 -18.88 1.47 -3.25
CA CYS A 332 -20.02 0.80 -2.59
C CYS A 332 -20.93 0.13 -3.61
N GLU A 333 -21.23 0.82 -4.74
CA GLU A 333 -22.05 0.29 -5.83
C GLU A 333 -21.39 -0.91 -6.53
N GLU A 334 -20.06 -0.97 -6.53
CA GLU A 334 -19.25 -2.05 -7.12
C GLU A 334 -19.00 -3.23 -6.16
N GLY A 335 -19.59 -3.23 -4.97
CA GLY A 335 -19.47 -4.31 -4.00
C GLY A 335 -18.07 -4.42 -3.34
N VAL A 336 -17.28 -3.35 -3.34
CA VAL A 336 -16.01 -3.28 -2.60
C VAL A 336 -16.32 -3.31 -1.10
N ALA A 337 -15.60 -4.14 -0.34
CA ALA A 337 -15.80 -4.27 1.11
C ALA A 337 -14.91 -3.34 1.93
N LEU A 338 -13.75 -2.96 1.42
CA LEU A 338 -12.77 -2.17 2.17
C LEU A 338 -12.12 -1.10 1.30
N PHE A 339 -12.20 0.16 1.73
CA PHE A 339 -11.42 1.26 1.16
C PHE A 339 -10.28 1.63 2.10
N ASP A 340 -9.05 1.46 1.66
CA ASP A 340 -7.84 1.76 2.40
C ASP A 340 -7.26 3.10 1.92
N PHE A 341 -7.25 4.10 2.80
CA PHE A 341 -6.63 5.40 2.54
C PHE A 341 -5.10 5.37 2.61
N GLY A 342 -4.52 4.20 2.85
CA GLY A 342 -3.08 4.00 2.97
C GLY A 342 -2.51 4.51 4.30
N ILE A 343 -1.20 4.41 4.40
CA ILE A 343 -0.44 4.79 5.60
C ILE A 343 -0.36 6.30 5.79
N GLY A 344 -0.15 6.70 7.03
CA GLY A 344 0.10 8.09 7.42
C GLY A 344 -1.10 8.77 8.06
N ASP A 345 -0.79 9.51 9.12
CA ASP A 345 -1.75 10.13 10.03
C ASP A 345 -2.12 11.54 9.57
N GLN A 346 -3.07 11.65 8.63
CA GLN A 346 -3.63 12.91 8.18
C GLN A 346 -5.04 13.10 8.74
N LEU A 347 -5.42 14.36 9.03
CA LEU A 347 -6.71 14.71 9.61
C LEU A 347 -7.91 14.21 8.78
N TYR A 348 -7.82 14.29 7.45
CA TYR A 348 -8.88 13.80 6.59
C TYR A 348 -9.07 12.28 6.70
N LYS A 349 -7.97 11.50 6.82
CA LYS A 349 -8.05 10.04 7.00
C LYS A 349 -8.77 9.71 8.32
N ARG A 350 -8.38 10.34 9.43
CA ARG A 350 -9.09 10.17 10.72
C ARG A 350 -10.57 10.52 10.66
N SER A 351 -10.95 11.41 9.76
CA SER A 351 -12.36 11.79 9.60
C SER A 351 -13.17 10.87 8.69
N TRP A 352 -12.50 10.07 7.83
CA TRP A 352 -13.10 9.08 6.95
C TRP A 352 -13.05 7.67 7.51
N CYS A 353 -11.98 7.31 8.21
CA CYS A 353 -11.68 5.93 8.57
C CYS A 353 -12.16 5.59 9.97
N THR A 354 -12.69 4.38 10.11
CA THR A 354 -13.11 3.80 11.39
C THR A 354 -12.13 2.74 11.90
N ILE A 355 -11.23 2.26 11.04
CA ILE A 355 -10.21 1.27 11.37
C ILE A 355 -8.84 1.91 11.24
N GLU A 356 -7.99 1.72 12.25
CA GLU A 356 -6.57 2.02 12.24
C GLU A 356 -5.79 0.72 12.43
N THR A 357 -5.09 0.27 11.38
CA THR A 357 -4.34 -0.98 11.39
C THR A 357 -2.87 -0.70 11.68
N PRO A 358 -2.34 -1.13 12.83
CA PRO A 358 -0.92 -1.02 13.14
C PRO A 358 -0.06 -1.75 12.11
N GLN A 359 1.03 -1.12 11.70
CA GLN A 359 2.01 -1.69 10.78
C GLN A 359 3.30 -1.99 11.54
N TYR A 360 4.01 -3.03 11.12
CA TYR A 360 5.26 -3.45 11.74
C TYR A 360 6.35 -3.61 10.69
N ASP A 361 7.59 -3.38 11.13
CA ASP A 361 8.79 -3.73 10.40
C ASP A 361 9.35 -5.01 11.02
N LEU A 362 9.35 -6.11 10.27
CA LEU A 362 9.84 -7.41 10.70
C LEU A 362 11.31 -7.55 10.29
N LEU A 363 12.16 -7.97 11.22
CA LEU A 363 13.61 -7.97 11.07
C LEU A 363 14.17 -9.38 11.27
N TRP A 364 14.95 -9.86 10.29
CA TRP A 364 15.67 -11.10 10.44
C TRP A 364 17.10 -10.99 9.86
N ALA A 365 18.10 -11.11 10.73
CA ALA A 365 19.49 -10.97 10.37
C ALA A 365 20.11 -12.33 9.98
N THR A 366 20.89 -12.36 8.90
CA THR A 366 21.64 -13.52 8.45
C THR A 366 23.09 -13.48 8.91
N THR A 367 23.64 -12.28 9.10
CA THR A 367 25.05 -12.04 9.48
C THR A 367 25.16 -11.13 10.72
N PRO A 368 26.34 -11.02 11.38
CA PRO A 368 26.56 -10.08 12.46
C PRO A 368 26.34 -8.61 12.04
N ALA A 369 26.73 -8.24 10.81
CA ALA A 369 26.49 -6.90 10.25
C ALA A 369 24.97 -6.63 10.13
N GLY A 370 24.17 -7.61 9.71
CA GLY A 370 22.72 -7.55 9.70
C GLY A 370 22.11 -7.39 11.09
N SER A 371 22.69 -8.06 12.12
CA SER A 371 22.24 -7.91 13.52
C SER A 371 22.47 -6.50 14.06
N LEU A 372 23.62 -5.90 13.74
CA LEU A 372 23.91 -4.50 14.08
C LEU A 372 22.92 -3.56 13.35
N ALA A 373 22.69 -3.77 12.07
CA ALA A 373 21.75 -2.96 11.29
C ALA A 373 20.30 -3.08 11.83
N ALA A 374 19.86 -4.27 12.22
CA ALA A 374 18.57 -4.49 12.87
C ALA A 374 18.45 -3.72 14.19
N THR A 375 19.51 -3.71 14.99
CA THR A 375 19.57 -2.95 16.26
C THR A 375 19.47 -1.45 16.00
N LEU A 376 20.25 -0.94 15.06
CA LEU A 376 20.17 0.47 14.64
C LEU A 376 18.79 0.85 14.10
N HIS A 377 18.15 -0.02 13.34
CA HIS A 377 16.77 0.19 12.86
C HIS A 377 15.80 0.34 14.03
N ARG A 378 15.86 -0.55 15.05
CA ARG A 378 15.02 -0.49 16.26
C ARG A 378 15.24 0.81 17.03
N VAL A 379 16.47 1.20 17.27
CA VAL A 379 16.81 2.47 17.96
C VAL A 379 16.26 3.66 17.18
N LYS A 380 16.49 3.71 15.86
CA LYS A 380 15.99 4.78 14.98
C LYS A 380 14.46 4.86 14.98
N ALA A 381 13.77 3.73 14.90
CA ALA A 381 12.31 3.68 14.96
C ALA A 381 11.78 4.14 16.33
N GLY A 382 12.42 3.71 17.41
CA GLY A 382 12.11 4.14 18.78
C GLY A 382 12.28 5.66 18.97
N ALA A 383 13.40 6.21 18.50
CA ALA A 383 13.66 7.65 18.55
C ALA A 383 12.64 8.47 17.75
N LYS A 384 12.29 8.03 16.53
CA LYS A 384 11.27 8.68 15.72
C LYS A 384 9.90 8.68 16.41
N ARG A 385 9.52 7.55 17.03
CA ARG A 385 8.26 7.42 17.79
C ARG A 385 8.25 8.34 19.00
N PHE A 386 9.34 8.41 19.75
CA PHE A 386 9.50 9.31 20.88
C PHE A 386 9.33 10.77 20.48
N ILE A 387 9.99 11.19 19.39
CA ILE A 387 9.87 12.55 18.84
C ILE A 387 8.41 12.85 18.44
N LYS A 388 7.75 11.92 17.74
CA LYS A 388 6.36 12.12 17.28
C LYS A 388 5.35 12.20 18.44
N ARG A 389 5.62 11.51 19.55
CA ARG A 389 4.77 11.54 20.76
C ARG A 389 4.98 12.79 21.62
N ASN A 390 6.05 13.55 21.40
CA ASN A 390 6.35 14.78 22.13
C ASN A 390 6.10 16.02 21.24
N PRO A 391 4.93 16.69 21.36
CA PRO A 391 4.58 17.82 20.50
C PRO A 391 5.58 18.97 20.55
N GLN A 392 6.20 19.21 21.71
CA GLN A 392 7.20 20.26 21.89
C GLN A 392 8.50 19.98 21.12
N ILE A 393 8.99 18.73 21.21
CA ILE A 393 10.19 18.29 20.47
C ILE A 393 9.91 18.30 18.96
N TYR A 394 8.73 17.83 18.57
CA TYR A 394 8.30 17.82 17.17
C TYR A 394 8.22 19.24 16.58
N ALA A 395 7.57 20.18 17.30
CA ALA A 395 7.48 21.59 16.90
C ALA A 395 8.85 22.26 16.82
N PHE A 396 9.75 22.00 17.77
CA PHE A 396 11.11 22.53 17.77
C PHE A 396 11.91 22.02 16.55
N LEU A 397 11.83 20.73 16.23
CA LEU A 397 12.51 20.15 15.08
C LEU A 397 11.92 20.65 13.74
N GLN A 398 10.63 20.88 13.68
CA GLN A 398 9.98 21.49 12.52
C GLN A 398 10.46 22.93 12.28
N ARG A 399 10.51 23.76 13.33
CA ARG A 399 11.04 25.14 13.26
C ARG A 399 12.50 25.18 12.80
N ARG A 400 13.33 24.25 13.27
CA ARG A 400 14.72 24.15 12.80
C ARG A 400 14.86 23.72 11.35
N ARG A 401 13.94 22.87 10.84
CA ARG A 401 13.93 22.46 9.43
C ARG A 401 13.52 23.63 8.52
N SER A 402 12.45 24.34 8.85
CA SER A 402 12.00 25.50 8.08
C SER A 402 13.03 26.65 8.10
N GLY A 403 13.70 26.91 9.22
CA GLY A 403 14.79 27.90 9.30
C GLY A 403 16.03 27.55 8.45
N ARG A 404 16.40 26.26 8.37
CA ARG A 404 17.50 25.82 7.50
C ARG A 404 17.14 25.85 6.01
N GLN A 405 15.89 25.70 5.66
CA GLN A 405 15.42 25.79 4.26
C GLN A 405 15.36 27.25 3.80
N ALA A 406 14.89 28.17 4.65
CA ALA A 406 14.94 29.60 4.39
C ALA A 406 16.39 30.11 4.21
N ALA A 407 17.33 29.61 5.02
CA ALA A 407 18.76 29.96 4.91
C ALA A 407 19.42 29.37 3.64
N ARG A 408 18.98 28.20 3.14
CA ARG A 408 19.47 27.65 1.85
C ARG A 408 18.89 28.36 0.65
N ALA A 409 17.62 28.71 0.67
CA ALA A 409 16.98 29.47 -0.41
C ALA A 409 17.52 30.90 -0.52
N GLY A 410 18.02 31.50 0.57
CA GLY A 410 18.71 32.80 0.55
C GLY A 410 20.17 32.74 0.05
N ASN A 411 20.85 31.60 0.16
CA ASN A 411 22.22 31.41 -0.35
C ASN A 411 22.30 31.02 -1.84
N ASP A 412 21.19 30.51 -2.41
CA ASP A 412 21.11 30.19 -3.84
C ASP A 412 20.58 31.39 -4.67
N ALA A 413 20.33 32.55 -4.04
CA ALA A 413 19.82 33.76 -4.67
C ALA A 413 20.88 34.91 -4.72
N ASP A 414 22.09 34.70 -4.21
CA ASP A 414 23.28 35.53 -4.38
C ASP A 414 24.29 34.81 -5.29
#